data_d08db54e7c83354a59642a4029828044
#
_entry.id   d08db54e7c83354a59642a4029828044
#
_cell.length_a   1.000
_cell.length_b   1.000
_cell.length_c   1.000
_cell.angle_alpha   90.00
_cell.angle_beta   90.00
_cell.angle_gamma   90.00
#
_symmetry.space_group_name_H-M   'P 1'
#
loop_
_entity.id
_entity.type
_entity.pdbx_description
1 polymer ?
#
loop_
_entity_poly.entity_id
_entity_poly.type
_entity_poly.pdbx_seq_one_letter_code
_entity_poly.pdbx_strand_id
1 'polypeptide(L)'
;MRFGSIGVAVVVAVVAGLACASLASDLRGVVPVIPQASVGLSGWVAVALIWLIAWFLALGVGKLVNTAVGLFAAGCALGVYAMRSGTVLDAAFDAASPTSIAVVSIVYALLAGVLSWSTFAFAGPLPDMPVDPDELPEHGYGAFRPPQLVAALASIATVVAVAVMARTDSKGQAIGAVTLGAMLAAMLARSIRSRTQPVVVFAAPALAIGLVQLVLSFPSGAGFDDDIVRGAVAPILRLMPMDLAAGSLCGVALGYGMTKSGGAEESDDH
;
A
#
# COMPACT_ATOMS: atom_id res chain seq x y z
N MET A 1 9.08 24.77 10.55
CA MET A 1 10.03 23.64 10.58
C MET A 1 9.45 22.32 10.03
N ARG A 2 8.14 22.05 10.10
CA ARG A 2 7.56 20.73 9.69
C ARG A 2 7.63 20.43 8.18
N PHE A 3 7.55 21.41 7.29
CA PHE A 3 7.60 21.17 5.84
C PHE A 3 8.97 20.73 5.33
N GLY A 4 10.06 21.22 5.94
CA GLY A 4 11.42 20.78 5.57
C GLY A 4 11.68 19.31 5.89
N SER A 5 11.16 18.80 7.02
CA SER A 5 11.33 17.40 7.40
C SER A 5 10.58 16.43 6.48
N ILE A 6 9.41 16.82 5.98
CA ILE A 6 8.65 16.02 5.00
C ILE A 6 9.42 15.94 3.67
N GLY A 7 9.96 17.06 3.19
CA GLY A 7 10.75 17.09 1.97
C GLY A 7 11.99 16.18 2.06
N VAL A 8 12.72 16.26 3.16
CA VAL A 8 13.87 15.38 3.41
C VAL A 8 13.46 13.91 3.46
N ALA A 9 12.37 13.59 4.13
CA ALA A 9 11.87 12.21 4.22
C ALA A 9 11.52 11.65 2.83
N VAL A 10 10.87 12.43 1.96
CA VAL A 10 10.55 12.02 0.59
C VAL A 10 11.83 11.82 -0.23
N VAL A 11 12.82 12.72 -0.13
CA VAL A 11 14.10 12.54 -0.82
C VAL A 11 14.82 11.27 -0.37
N VAL A 12 14.88 11.02 0.94
CA VAL A 12 15.46 9.78 1.47
C VAL A 12 14.70 8.55 0.97
N ALA A 13 13.37 8.60 0.95
CA ALA A 13 12.52 7.53 0.43
C ALA A 13 12.84 7.23 -1.06
N VAL A 14 12.97 8.26 -1.89
CA VAL A 14 13.30 8.12 -3.32
C VAL A 14 14.68 7.51 -3.50
N VAL A 15 15.70 8.04 -2.82
CA VAL A 15 17.08 7.53 -2.93
C VAL A 15 17.16 6.07 -2.47
N ALA A 16 16.52 5.74 -1.35
CA ALA A 16 16.49 4.38 -0.83
C ALA A 16 15.77 3.41 -1.78
N GLY A 17 14.62 3.81 -2.33
CA GLY A 17 13.88 3.01 -3.30
C GLY A 17 14.69 2.72 -4.57
N LEU A 18 15.40 3.72 -5.10
CA LEU A 18 16.28 3.56 -6.26
C LEU A 18 17.47 2.65 -5.95
N ALA A 19 18.12 2.84 -4.80
CA ALA A 19 19.25 2.01 -4.38
C ALA A 19 18.86 0.54 -4.24
N CYS A 20 17.75 0.24 -3.55
CA CYS A 20 17.25 -1.13 -3.42
C CYS A 20 16.86 -1.73 -4.78
N ALA A 21 16.23 -0.95 -5.66
CA ALA A 21 15.88 -1.41 -6.99
C ALA A 21 17.10 -1.76 -7.83
N SER A 22 18.18 -0.96 -7.74
CA SER A 22 19.43 -1.24 -8.47
C SER A 22 20.13 -2.51 -7.99
N LEU A 23 19.98 -2.90 -6.72
CA LEU A 23 20.52 -4.15 -6.17
C LEU A 23 19.75 -5.38 -6.65
N ALA A 24 18.46 -5.22 -6.98
CA ALA A 24 17.57 -6.32 -7.37
C ALA A 24 17.38 -6.43 -8.89
N SER A 25 17.85 -5.45 -9.68
CA SER A 25 17.64 -5.43 -11.12
C SER A 25 18.38 -6.58 -11.81
N ASP A 26 17.70 -7.23 -12.75
CA ASP A 26 18.27 -8.21 -13.66
C ASP A 26 19.14 -7.53 -14.75
N LEU A 27 19.64 -8.34 -15.72
CA LEU A 27 20.41 -7.84 -16.85
C LEU A 27 19.62 -6.88 -17.77
N ARG A 28 18.30 -6.87 -17.70
CA ARG A 28 17.40 -5.95 -18.42
C ARG A 28 17.19 -4.64 -17.66
N GLY A 29 17.71 -4.53 -16.43
CA GLY A 29 17.52 -3.39 -15.55
C GLY A 29 16.13 -3.35 -14.88
N VAL A 30 15.40 -4.46 -14.92
CA VAL A 30 14.07 -4.61 -14.33
C VAL A 30 14.20 -5.42 -13.03
N VAL A 31 13.49 -4.99 -12.00
CA VAL A 31 13.38 -5.76 -10.75
C VAL A 31 12.32 -6.83 -10.95
N PRO A 32 12.61 -8.12 -10.70
CA PRO A 32 11.61 -9.19 -10.80
C PRO A 32 10.41 -8.91 -9.91
N VAL A 33 9.22 -9.20 -10.44
CA VAL A 33 7.94 -9.03 -9.70
C VAL A 33 7.91 -9.88 -8.46
N ILE A 34 8.40 -11.12 -8.59
CA ILE A 34 8.56 -12.06 -7.49
C ILE A 34 10.04 -12.42 -7.44
N PRO A 35 10.70 -12.37 -6.28
CA PRO A 35 12.07 -12.85 -6.14
C PRO A 35 12.12 -14.34 -6.50
N GLN A 36 12.57 -14.66 -7.70
CA GLN A 36 12.67 -16.01 -8.21
C GLN A 36 14.13 -16.49 -8.25
N ALA A 37 14.32 -17.74 -8.55
CA ALA A 37 15.64 -18.37 -8.66
C ALA A 37 16.58 -17.67 -9.67
N SER A 38 16.04 -16.94 -10.65
CA SER A 38 16.80 -16.19 -11.66
C SER A 38 17.61 -15.02 -11.10
N VAL A 39 17.14 -14.38 -10.03
CA VAL A 39 17.87 -13.27 -9.35
C VAL A 39 18.49 -13.74 -8.04
N GLY A 40 18.13 -14.94 -7.59
CA GLY A 40 18.71 -15.60 -6.43
C GLY A 40 18.52 -14.82 -5.12
N LEU A 41 19.50 -14.94 -4.24
CA LEU A 41 19.46 -14.34 -2.91
C LEU A 41 19.39 -12.80 -2.95
N SER A 42 19.98 -12.14 -3.95
CA SER A 42 20.01 -10.66 -4.04
C SER A 42 18.63 -10.04 -4.17
N GLY A 43 17.72 -10.66 -4.91
CA GLY A 43 16.32 -10.18 -5.04
C GLY A 43 15.57 -10.22 -3.71
N TRP A 44 15.69 -11.30 -2.97
CA TRP A 44 15.09 -11.42 -1.63
C TRP A 44 15.69 -10.43 -0.63
N VAL A 45 17.00 -10.24 -0.66
CA VAL A 45 17.70 -9.25 0.18
C VAL A 45 17.21 -7.85 -0.14
N ALA A 46 17.09 -7.51 -1.43
CA ALA A 46 16.62 -6.17 -1.83
C ALA A 46 15.16 -5.91 -1.40
N VAL A 47 14.27 -6.90 -1.52
CA VAL A 47 12.88 -6.81 -1.02
C VAL A 47 12.88 -6.64 0.50
N ALA A 48 13.65 -7.42 1.24
CA ALA A 48 13.74 -7.28 2.69
C ALA A 48 14.29 -5.90 3.10
N LEU A 49 15.32 -5.41 2.40
CA LEU A 49 15.90 -4.09 2.65
C LEU A 49 14.90 -2.95 2.38
N ILE A 50 14.15 -2.98 1.27
CA ILE A 50 13.18 -1.91 1.00
C ILE A 50 12.04 -1.90 2.03
N TRP A 51 11.56 -3.05 2.48
CA TRP A 51 10.58 -3.13 3.56
C TRP A 51 11.14 -2.65 4.90
N LEU A 52 12.38 -2.98 5.22
CA LEU A 52 13.06 -2.51 6.43
C LEU A 52 13.24 -0.99 6.41
N ILE A 53 13.69 -0.43 5.28
CA ILE A 53 13.81 1.03 5.11
C ILE A 53 12.45 1.71 5.20
N ALA A 54 11.42 1.17 4.55
CA ALA A 54 10.06 1.69 4.65
C ALA A 54 9.58 1.70 6.11
N TRP A 55 9.93 0.67 6.88
CA TRP A 55 9.60 0.60 8.30
C TRP A 55 10.31 1.69 9.12
N PHE A 56 11.62 1.85 8.96
CA PHE A 56 12.35 2.93 9.64
C PHE A 56 11.86 4.32 9.25
N LEU A 57 11.51 4.54 7.96
CA LEU A 57 10.90 5.79 7.51
C LEU A 57 9.55 6.02 8.17
N ALA A 58 8.68 5.00 8.20
CA ALA A 58 7.37 5.10 8.83
C ALA A 58 7.48 5.47 10.31
N LEU A 59 8.35 4.78 11.06
CA LEU A 59 8.57 5.04 12.49
C LEU A 59 9.22 6.40 12.72
N GLY A 60 10.30 6.71 12.02
CA GLY A 60 11.06 7.95 12.22
C GLY A 60 10.25 9.18 11.85
N VAL A 61 9.68 9.22 10.66
CA VAL A 61 8.85 10.34 10.19
C VAL A 61 7.53 10.39 10.97
N GLY A 62 6.95 9.23 11.27
CA GLY A 62 5.75 9.12 12.11
C GLY A 62 5.93 9.77 13.47
N LYS A 63 7.07 9.53 14.11
CA LYS A 63 7.41 10.12 15.41
C LYS A 63 7.68 11.63 15.34
N LEU A 64 8.32 12.08 14.24
CA LEU A 64 8.70 13.48 14.07
C LEU A 64 7.56 14.39 13.61
N VAL A 65 6.62 13.85 12.83
CA VAL A 65 5.52 14.62 12.22
C VAL A 65 4.16 14.10 12.66
N ASN A 66 3.74 12.97 12.13
CA ASN A 66 2.59 12.16 12.54
C ASN A 66 2.60 10.81 11.81
N THR A 67 1.81 9.85 12.30
CA THR A 67 1.72 8.48 11.80
C THR A 67 1.33 8.40 10.32
N ALA A 68 0.37 9.22 9.84
CA ALA A 68 -0.03 9.21 8.43
C ALA A 68 1.09 9.67 7.50
N VAL A 69 1.83 10.71 7.87
CA VAL A 69 2.99 11.19 7.08
C VAL A 69 4.11 10.17 7.08
N GLY A 70 4.34 9.46 8.19
CA GLY A 70 5.29 8.35 8.26
C GLY A 70 4.93 7.22 7.28
N LEU A 71 3.68 6.78 7.29
CA LEU A 71 3.17 5.75 6.38
C LEU A 71 3.17 6.22 4.91
N PHE A 72 2.90 7.51 4.65
CA PHE A 72 3.04 8.09 3.33
C PHE A 72 4.49 8.02 2.82
N ALA A 73 5.46 8.40 3.65
CA ALA A 73 6.88 8.33 3.29
C ALA A 73 7.33 6.88 3.01
N ALA A 74 6.87 5.91 3.80
CA ALA A 74 7.09 4.50 3.52
C ALA A 74 6.48 4.06 2.19
N GLY A 75 5.23 4.47 1.92
CA GLY A 75 4.55 4.23 0.65
C GLY A 75 5.31 4.81 -0.54
N CYS A 76 5.88 6.02 -0.41
CA CYS A 76 6.74 6.61 -1.44
C CYS A 76 7.99 5.78 -1.72
N ALA A 77 8.68 5.27 -0.69
CA ALA A 77 9.85 4.40 -0.86
C ALA A 77 9.51 3.12 -1.61
N LEU A 78 8.43 2.44 -1.20
CA LEU A 78 7.92 1.26 -1.89
C LEU A 78 7.46 1.59 -3.31
N GLY A 79 6.86 2.77 -3.55
CA GLY A 79 6.40 3.22 -4.86
C GLY A 79 7.55 3.43 -5.85
N VAL A 80 8.64 4.02 -5.40
CA VAL A 80 9.85 4.18 -6.23
C VAL A 80 10.46 2.83 -6.59
N TYR A 81 10.51 1.89 -5.64
CA TYR A 81 10.91 0.52 -5.93
C TYR A 81 9.95 -0.17 -6.91
N ALA A 82 8.63 0.00 -6.71
CA ALA A 82 7.59 -0.54 -7.57
C ALA A 82 7.69 -0.04 -9.01
N MET A 83 8.03 1.24 -9.21
CA MET A 83 8.24 1.82 -10.55
C MET A 83 9.37 1.16 -11.34
N ARG A 84 10.29 0.50 -10.65
CA ARG A 84 11.40 -0.27 -11.24
C ARG A 84 11.10 -1.77 -11.32
N SER A 85 10.06 -2.24 -10.64
CA SER A 85 9.66 -3.64 -10.72
C SER A 85 8.96 -3.94 -12.04
N GLY A 86 9.02 -5.20 -12.48
CA GLY A 86 8.39 -5.67 -13.72
C GLY A 86 6.87 -5.49 -13.71
N THR A 87 6.31 -5.54 -14.89
CA THR A 87 4.86 -5.54 -15.17
C THR A 87 4.32 -6.97 -15.19
N VAL A 88 3.03 -7.13 -15.48
CA VAL A 88 2.43 -8.45 -15.71
C VAL A 88 3.09 -9.19 -16.88
N LEU A 89 3.54 -8.45 -17.88
CA LEU A 89 4.25 -9.01 -19.03
C LEU A 89 5.61 -9.59 -18.61
N ASP A 90 6.38 -8.84 -17.81
CA ASP A 90 7.66 -9.32 -17.27
C ASP A 90 7.45 -10.55 -16.38
N ALA A 91 6.38 -10.57 -15.57
CA ALA A 91 6.02 -11.72 -14.73
C ALA A 91 5.75 -12.98 -15.56
N ALA A 92 5.08 -12.85 -16.71
CA ALA A 92 4.85 -13.96 -17.62
C ALA A 92 6.18 -14.49 -18.24
N PHE A 93 7.06 -13.59 -18.68
CA PHE A 93 8.39 -13.99 -19.16
C PHE A 93 9.22 -14.71 -18.09
N ASP A 94 9.02 -14.35 -16.82
CA ASP A 94 9.67 -15.02 -15.69
C ASP A 94 8.92 -16.28 -15.23
N ALA A 95 7.92 -16.75 -16.00
CA ALA A 95 7.07 -17.91 -15.71
C ALA A 95 6.35 -17.83 -14.34
N ALA A 96 6.02 -16.61 -13.90
CA ALA A 96 5.26 -16.40 -12.67
C ALA A 96 3.77 -16.70 -12.90
N SER A 97 3.20 -17.59 -12.11
CA SER A 97 1.77 -17.89 -12.20
C SER A 97 0.92 -16.73 -11.61
N PRO A 98 -0.31 -16.49 -12.13
CA PRO A 98 -1.21 -15.49 -11.55
C PRO A 98 -1.49 -15.75 -10.06
N THR A 99 -1.56 -17.02 -9.66
CA THR A 99 -1.75 -17.40 -8.26
C THR A 99 -0.55 -17.02 -7.39
N SER A 100 0.67 -17.19 -7.87
CA SER A 100 1.87 -16.76 -7.11
C SER A 100 1.91 -15.24 -6.94
N ILE A 101 1.53 -14.47 -7.96
CA ILE A 101 1.42 -13.02 -7.88
C ILE A 101 0.38 -12.62 -6.81
N ALA A 102 -0.80 -13.25 -6.83
CA ALA A 102 -1.87 -12.98 -5.86
C ALA A 102 -1.44 -13.30 -4.42
N VAL A 103 -0.77 -14.43 -4.20
CA VAL A 103 -0.26 -14.81 -2.87
C VAL A 103 0.76 -13.80 -2.38
N VAL A 104 1.71 -13.37 -3.21
CA VAL A 104 2.69 -12.34 -2.83
C VAL A 104 2.01 -11.00 -2.57
N SER A 105 0.95 -10.64 -3.33
CA SER A 105 0.13 -9.45 -3.07
C SER A 105 -0.49 -9.48 -1.67
N ILE A 106 -1.05 -10.62 -1.27
CA ILE A 106 -1.61 -10.80 0.09
C ILE A 106 -0.51 -10.69 1.15
N VAL A 107 0.65 -11.32 0.93
CA VAL A 107 1.79 -11.21 1.86
C VAL A 107 2.22 -9.75 2.03
N TYR A 108 2.33 -8.98 0.94
CA TYR A 108 2.72 -7.57 1.02
C TYR A 108 1.62 -6.70 1.66
N ALA A 109 0.35 -7.02 1.46
CA ALA A 109 -0.74 -6.38 2.17
C ALA A 109 -0.67 -6.63 3.68
N LEU A 110 -0.33 -7.86 4.10
CA LEU A 110 -0.12 -8.19 5.51
C LEU A 110 1.10 -7.47 6.08
N LEU A 111 2.21 -7.38 5.33
CA LEU A 111 3.38 -6.58 5.74
C LEU A 111 3.03 -5.10 5.88
N ALA A 112 2.22 -4.53 4.98
CA ALA A 112 1.70 -3.17 5.12
C ALA A 112 0.82 -3.01 6.37
N GLY A 113 0.07 -4.04 6.74
CA GLY A 113 -0.70 -4.09 7.98
C GLY A 113 0.17 -4.08 9.23
N VAL A 114 1.23 -4.90 9.26
CA VAL A 114 2.21 -4.92 10.35
C VAL A 114 2.95 -3.59 10.44
N LEU A 115 3.33 -3.00 9.31
CA LEU A 115 3.95 -1.69 9.22
C LEU A 115 3.02 -0.61 9.80
N SER A 116 1.77 -0.58 9.39
CA SER A 116 0.78 0.35 9.92
C SER A 116 0.59 0.18 11.43
N TRP A 117 0.31 -1.05 11.87
CA TRP A 117 0.11 -1.34 13.30
C TRP A 117 1.31 -0.91 14.14
N SER A 118 2.53 -1.27 13.74
CA SER A 118 3.74 -0.89 14.46
C SER A 118 3.94 0.63 14.48
N THR A 119 3.63 1.33 13.37
CA THR A 119 3.77 2.79 13.31
C THR A 119 2.78 3.47 14.25
N PHE A 120 1.52 3.02 14.31
CA PHE A 120 0.55 3.52 15.28
C PHE A 120 0.96 3.21 16.72
N ALA A 121 1.51 2.04 16.99
CA ALA A 121 1.98 1.67 18.33
C ALA A 121 3.14 2.55 18.82
N PHE A 122 4.08 2.92 17.93
CA PHE A 122 5.28 3.69 18.31
C PHE A 122 5.14 5.20 18.14
N ALA A 123 4.46 5.66 17.09
CA ALA A 123 4.32 7.10 16.80
C ALA A 123 3.04 7.70 17.40
N GLY A 124 2.07 6.87 17.74
CA GLY A 124 0.80 7.27 18.34
C GLY A 124 -0.34 7.48 17.34
N PRO A 125 -1.52 7.89 17.83
CA PRO A 125 -2.71 8.12 17.02
C PRO A 125 -2.56 9.31 16.09
N LEU A 126 -3.48 9.42 15.14
CA LEU A 126 -3.61 10.64 14.33
C LEU A 126 -4.10 11.79 15.21
N PRO A 127 -3.39 12.93 15.21
CA PRO A 127 -3.65 14.03 16.15
C PRO A 127 -4.97 14.77 15.87
N ASP A 128 -5.51 14.64 14.66
CA ASP A 128 -6.75 15.27 14.21
C ASP A 128 -7.98 14.34 14.33
N MET A 129 -7.80 13.16 14.91
CA MET A 129 -8.87 12.21 15.15
C MET A 129 -9.00 11.93 16.65
N PRO A 130 -10.21 12.11 17.23
CA PRO A 130 -10.44 11.73 18.62
C PRO A 130 -10.23 10.21 18.75
N VAL A 131 -9.57 9.82 19.83
CA VAL A 131 -9.38 8.41 20.16
C VAL A 131 -10.62 7.94 20.90
N ASP A 132 -11.28 6.91 20.38
CA ASP A 132 -12.38 6.29 21.10
C ASP A 132 -11.79 5.57 22.33
N PRO A 133 -12.27 5.88 23.56
CA PRO A 133 -11.78 5.22 24.78
C PRO A 133 -11.85 3.69 24.69
N ASP A 134 -12.82 3.15 23.96
CA ASP A 134 -12.98 1.71 23.76
C ASP A 134 -11.95 1.12 22.78
N GLU A 135 -11.26 1.95 22.00
CA GLU A 135 -10.19 1.52 21.07
C GLU A 135 -8.80 1.44 21.71
N LEU A 136 -8.62 2.02 22.89
CA LEU A 136 -7.37 1.95 23.63
C LEU A 136 -7.42 0.76 24.60
N PRO A 137 -6.96 -0.44 24.22
CA PRO A 137 -6.63 -1.46 25.21
C PRO A 137 -5.38 -1.01 25.98
N GLU A 138 -5.19 -1.49 27.19
CA GLU A 138 -4.02 -1.22 28.04
C GLU A 138 -2.66 -1.44 27.32
N HIS A 139 -2.65 -2.10 26.16
CA HIS A 139 -1.46 -2.53 25.42
C HIS A 139 -1.42 -2.08 23.94
N GLY A 140 -2.13 -1.03 23.53
CA GLY A 140 -2.08 -0.46 22.19
C GLY A 140 -3.38 -0.52 21.36
N TYR A 141 -3.34 -0.02 20.12
CA TYR A 141 -4.52 0.04 19.25
C TYR A 141 -4.97 -1.36 18.83
N GLY A 142 -6.24 -1.69 19.11
CA GLY A 142 -6.85 -2.97 18.76
C GLY A 142 -7.19 -3.09 17.29
N ALA A 143 -6.21 -3.46 16.45
CA ALA A 143 -6.33 -3.53 15.00
C ALA A 143 -7.48 -4.43 14.49
N PHE A 144 -7.88 -5.44 15.25
CA PHE A 144 -8.90 -6.41 14.84
C PHE A 144 -10.27 -6.20 15.50
N ARG A 145 -10.51 -5.02 16.06
CA ARG A 145 -11.82 -4.71 16.66
C ARG A 145 -12.90 -4.44 15.58
N PRO A 146 -14.18 -4.69 15.89
CA PRO A 146 -15.28 -4.49 14.94
C PRO A 146 -15.31 -3.12 14.26
N PRO A 147 -15.05 -1.96 14.93
CA PRO A 147 -15.00 -0.67 14.27
C PRO A 147 -13.94 -0.60 13.16
N GLN A 148 -12.74 -1.15 13.39
CA GLN A 148 -11.65 -1.21 12.41
C GLN A 148 -12.04 -2.05 11.19
N LEU A 149 -12.68 -3.21 11.42
CA LEU A 149 -13.13 -4.10 10.35
C LEU A 149 -14.24 -3.46 9.51
N VAL A 150 -15.17 -2.75 10.13
CA VAL A 150 -16.23 -2.00 9.41
C VAL A 150 -15.60 -0.90 8.55
N ALA A 151 -14.64 -0.14 9.07
CA ALA A 151 -13.93 0.87 8.28
C ALA A 151 -13.15 0.24 7.11
N ALA A 152 -12.62 -0.97 7.28
CA ALA A 152 -11.91 -1.70 6.23
C ALA A 152 -12.82 -2.10 5.04
N LEU A 153 -14.14 -2.24 5.24
CA LEU A 153 -15.09 -2.53 4.16
C LEU A 153 -15.12 -1.42 3.09
N ALA A 154 -14.77 -0.19 3.45
CA ALA A 154 -14.63 0.91 2.49
C ALA A 154 -13.60 0.60 1.39
N SER A 155 -12.68 -0.35 1.63
CA SER A 155 -11.66 -0.79 0.66
C SER A 155 -12.24 -1.43 -0.61
N ILE A 156 -13.52 -1.83 -0.59
CA ILE A 156 -14.24 -2.26 -1.79
C ILE A 156 -14.21 -1.15 -2.86
N ALA A 157 -14.24 0.13 -2.46
CA ALA A 157 -14.12 1.25 -3.38
C ALA A 157 -12.80 1.21 -4.17
N THR A 158 -11.71 0.73 -3.56
CA THR A 158 -10.42 0.58 -4.25
C THR A 158 -10.49 -0.49 -5.34
N VAL A 159 -11.17 -1.61 -5.08
CA VAL A 159 -11.35 -2.68 -6.08
C VAL A 159 -12.10 -2.14 -7.30
N VAL A 160 -13.19 -1.38 -7.07
CA VAL A 160 -13.97 -0.76 -8.13
C VAL A 160 -13.14 0.26 -8.91
N ALA A 161 -12.42 1.16 -8.21
CA ALA A 161 -11.59 2.16 -8.85
C ALA A 161 -10.51 1.53 -9.74
N VAL A 162 -9.83 0.49 -9.24
CA VAL A 162 -8.81 -0.24 -9.99
C VAL A 162 -9.41 -0.94 -11.21
N ALA A 163 -10.55 -1.61 -11.07
CA ALA A 163 -11.21 -2.29 -12.19
C ALA A 163 -11.56 -1.33 -13.34
N VAL A 164 -11.85 -0.07 -13.01
CA VAL A 164 -12.18 0.97 -14.01
C VAL A 164 -10.93 1.63 -14.58
N MET A 165 -9.91 1.89 -13.76
CA MET A 165 -8.78 2.76 -14.10
C MET A 165 -7.54 2.00 -14.61
N ALA A 166 -7.24 0.80 -14.09
CA ALA A 166 -6.02 0.07 -14.42
C ALA A 166 -6.17 -0.70 -15.75
N ARG A 167 -6.26 0.04 -16.86
CA ARG A 167 -6.52 -0.56 -18.19
C ARG A 167 -5.27 -0.83 -19.03
N THR A 168 -4.13 -0.33 -18.62
CA THR A 168 -2.84 -0.54 -19.32
C THR A 168 -1.82 -1.16 -18.38
N ASP A 169 -0.73 -1.68 -18.92
CA ASP A 169 0.38 -2.27 -18.16
C ASP A 169 1.36 -1.20 -17.64
N SER A 170 0.98 0.08 -17.72
CA SER A 170 1.80 1.19 -17.23
C SER A 170 1.87 1.20 -15.70
N LYS A 171 3.08 1.15 -15.16
CA LYS A 171 3.32 1.23 -13.71
C LYS A 171 2.73 2.46 -13.05
N GLY A 172 2.85 3.62 -13.69
CA GLY A 172 2.25 4.87 -13.20
C GLY A 172 0.74 4.78 -13.10
N GLN A 173 0.07 4.15 -14.08
CA GLN A 173 -1.37 3.95 -14.03
C GLN A 173 -1.76 2.94 -12.94
N ALA A 174 -1.02 1.84 -12.79
CA ALA A 174 -1.27 0.82 -11.77
C ALA A 174 -1.19 1.43 -10.36
N ILE A 175 -0.06 2.06 -10.01
CA ILE A 175 0.14 2.70 -8.71
C ILE A 175 -0.87 3.84 -8.50
N GLY A 176 -1.12 4.66 -9.53
CA GLY A 176 -2.07 5.77 -9.47
C GLY A 176 -3.51 5.29 -9.22
N ALA A 177 -3.96 4.22 -9.88
CA ALA A 177 -5.28 3.65 -9.69
C ALA A 177 -5.47 3.12 -8.26
N VAL A 178 -4.47 2.42 -7.72
CA VAL A 178 -4.50 1.95 -6.33
C VAL A 178 -4.49 3.13 -5.36
N THR A 179 -3.64 4.13 -5.59
CA THR A 179 -3.55 5.34 -4.73
C THR A 179 -4.88 6.09 -4.69
N LEU A 180 -5.48 6.37 -5.84
CA LEU A 180 -6.78 7.07 -5.90
C LEU A 180 -7.90 6.23 -5.29
N GLY A 181 -7.94 4.94 -5.57
CA GLY A 181 -8.93 4.04 -4.98
C GLY A 181 -8.79 3.93 -3.46
N ALA A 182 -7.56 3.80 -2.95
CA ALA A 182 -7.28 3.76 -1.52
C ALA A 182 -7.57 5.11 -0.82
N MET A 183 -7.34 6.23 -1.51
CA MET A 183 -7.73 7.55 -1.04
C MET A 183 -9.24 7.66 -0.87
N LEU A 184 -10.02 7.24 -1.87
CA LEU A 184 -11.49 7.21 -1.78
C LEU A 184 -11.97 6.27 -0.67
N ALA A 185 -11.35 5.09 -0.53
CA ALA A 185 -11.65 4.15 0.55
C ALA A 185 -11.39 4.78 1.93
N ALA A 186 -10.30 5.51 2.09
CA ALA A 186 -9.97 6.21 3.34
C ALA A 186 -10.99 7.31 3.66
N MET A 187 -11.41 8.09 2.67
CA MET A 187 -12.44 9.13 2.83
C MET A 187 -13.78 8.51 3.25
N LEU A 188 -14.18 7.40 2.61
CA LEU A 188 -15.40 6.66 2.98
C LEU A 188 -15.28 6.03 4.37
N ALA A 189 -14.15 5.42 4.70
CA ALA A 189 -13.90 4.87 6.03
C ALA A 189 -14.08 5.91 7.13
N ARG A 190 -13.53 7.12 6.91
CA ARG A 190 -13.69 8.23 7.83
C ARG A 190 -15.14 8.72 7.93
N SER A 191 -15.87 8.74 6.83
CA SER A 191 -17.31 9.11 6.84
C SER A 191 -18.16 8.10 7.60
N ILE A 192 -17.82 6.79 7.51
CA ILE A 192 -18.54 5.73 8.20
C ILE A 192 -18.18 5.68 9.70
N ARG A 193 -16.91 5.89 10.04
CA ARG A 193 -16.35 5.77 11.38
C ARG A 193 -15.34 6.89 11.65
N SER A 194 -15.84 8.09 11.93
CA SER A 194 -15.01 9.30 12.09
C SER A 194 -14.06 9.26 13.31
N ARG A 195 -14.35 8.44 14.31
CA ARG A 195 -13.56 8.33 15.55
C ARG A 195 -12.58 7.15 15.56
N THR A 196 -12.69 6.23 14.60
CA THR A 196 -11.86 5.01 14.57
C THR A 196 -10.50 5.31 13.92
N GLN A 197 -9.41 5.00 14.62
CA GLN A 197 -8.06 5.15 14.07
C GLN A 197 -7.84 4.18 12.90
N PRO A 198 -7.23 4.61 11.78
CA PRO A 198 -7.24 3.84 10.53
C PRO A 198 -6.14 2.76 10.44
N VAL A 199 -5.81 2.08 11.52
CA VAL A 199 -4.70 1.09 11.57
C VAL A 199 -4.85 0.03 10.48
N VAL A 200 -6.03 -0.59 10.38
CA VAL A 200 -6.31 -1.65 9.40
C VAL A 200 -6.55 -1.07 8.01
N VAL A 201 -7.10 0.14 7.92
CA VAL A 201 -7.46 0.77 6.65
C VAL A 201 -6.24 0.97 5.75
N PHE A 202 -5.04 1.16 6.31
CA PHE A 202 -3.82 1.30 5.51
C PHE A 202 -3.44 0.05 4.70
N ALA A 203 -3.79 -1.13 5.17
CA ALA A 203 -3.52 -2.39 4.49
C ALA A 203 -4.73 -2.94 3.73
N ALA A 204 -5.94 -2.56 4.13
CA ALA A 204 -7.18 -3.13 3.63
C ALA A 204 -7.37 -2.99 2.11
N PRO A 205 -7.01 -1.87 1.44
CA PRO A 205 -7.11 -1.77 -0.01
C PRO A 205 -6.23 -2.78 -0.74
N ALA A 206 -4.97 -2.93 -0.32
CA ALA A 206 -4.06 -3.91 -0.91
C ALA A 206 -4.54 -5.35 -0.66
N LEU A 207 -5.04 -5.63 0.54
CA LEU A 207 -5.58 -6.94 0.89
C LEU A 207 -6.82 -7.28 0.07
N ALA A 208 -7.76 -6.33 -0.08
CA ALA A 208 -8.97 -6.53 -0.87
C ALA A 208 -8.65 -6.86 -2.32
N ILE A 209 -7.71 -6.13 -2.95
CA ILE A 209 -7.27 -6.40 -4.31
C ILE A 209 -6.55 -7.75 -4.38
N GLY A 210 -5.64 -8.06 -3.46
CA GLY A 210 -4.92 -9.33 -3.42
C GLY A 210 -5.87 -10.54 -3.31
N LEU A 211 -6.94 -10.44 -2.52
CA LEU A 211 -7.97 -11.47 -2.43
C LEU A 211 -8.75 -11.63 -3.74
N VAL A 212 -9.11 -10.52 -4.39
CA VAL A 212 -9.77 -10.57 -5.70
C VAL A 212 -8.83 -11.15 -6.76
N GLN A 213 -7.53 -10.78 -6.76
CA GLN A 213 -6.53 -11.41 -7.62
C GLN A 213 -6.48 -12.92 -7.42
N LEU A 214 -6.49 -13.39 -6.17
CA LEU A 214 -6.47 -14.80 -5.84
C LEU A 214 -7.69 -15.52 -6.44
N VAL A 215 -8.89 -14.96 -6.28
CA VAL A 215 -10.11 -15.54 -6.85
C VAL A 215 -10.03 -15.57 -8.39
N LEU A 216 -9.58 -14.49 -9.02
CA LEU A 216 -9.48 -14.41 -10.48
C LEU A 216 -8.34 -15.27 -11.06
N SER A 217 -7.34 -15.63 -10.27
CA SER A 217 -6.22 -16.45 -10.72
C SER A 217 -6.58 -17.91 -10.98
N PHE A 218 -7.61 -18.45 -10.34
CA PHE A 218 -8.02 -19.86 -10.50
C PHE A 218 -8.48 -20.19 -11.92
N PRO A 219 -9.39 -19.40 -12.58
CA PRO A 219 -9.79 -19.68 -13.95
C PRO A 219 -8.72 -19.34 -14.99
N SER A 220 -7.77 -18.46 -14.68
CA SER A 220 -6.79 -17.93 -15.65
C SER A 220 -5.53 -18.80 -15.82
N GLY A 221 -5.39 -19.89 -15.07
CA GLY A 221 -4.12 -20.62 -14.96
C GLY A 221 -3.55 -21.18 -16.26
N ALA A 222 -4.36 -21.80 -17.11
CA ALA A 222 -3.89 -22.49 -18.31
C ALA A 222 -3.76 -21.61 -19.56
N GLY A 223 -4.31 -20.42 -19.56
CA GLY A 223 -4.32 -19.50 -20.72
C GLY A 223 -3.76 -18.11 -20.41
N PHE A 224 -3.12 -17.92 -19.27
CA PHE A 224 -2.70 -16.61 -18.79
C PHE A 224 -1.73 -15.92 -19.75
N ASP A 225 -0.76 -16.63 -20.29
CA ASP A 225 0.22 -16.09 -21.24
C ASP A 225 -0.46 -15.67 -22.56
N ASP A 226 -1.41 -16.49 -23.05
CA ASP A 226 -2.22 -16.16 -24.22
C ASP A 226 -3.10 -14.93 -23.97
N ASP A 227 -3.70 -14.80 -22.81
CA ASP A 227 -4.51 -13.66 -22.41
C ASP A 227 -3.68 -12.38 -22.30
N ILE A 228 -2.42 -12.47 -21.84
CA ILE A 228 -1.49 -11.35 -21.82
C ILE A 228 -1.20 -10.89 -23.25
N VAL A 229 -0.83 -11.81 -24.14
CA VAL A 229 -0.51 -11.48 -25.54
C VAL A 229 -1.70 -10.87 -26.27
N ARG A 230 -2.92 -11.32 -25.96
CA ARG A 230 -4.16 -10.78 -26.55
C ARG A 230 -4.65 -9.49 -25.85
N GLY A 231 -4.01 -9.07 -24.76
CA GLY A 231 -4.47 -7.94 -23.95
C GLY A 231 -5.78 -8.21 -23.18
N ALA A 232 -6.18 -9.48 -23.04
CA ALA A 232 -7.43 -9.92 -22.44
C ALA A 232 -7.36 -10.07 -20.91
N VAL A 233 -6.21 -9.85 -20.31
CA VAL A 233 -6.01 -9.96 -18.85
C VAL A 233 -6.89 -8.95 -18.12
N ALA A 234 -7.61 -9.43 -17.09
CA ALA A 234 -8.44 -8.56 -16.25
C ALA A 234 -7.61 -7.44 -15.61
N PRO A 235 -8.14 -6.20 -15.54
CA PRO A 235 -7.39 -5.04 -15.01
C PRO A 235 -6.76 -5.29 -13.64
N ILE A 236 -7.45 -6.00 -12.74
CA ILE A 236 -6.98 -6.31 -11.39
C ILE A 236 -5.76 -7.26 -11.40
N LEU A 237 -5.66 -8.18 -12.35
CA LEU A 237 -4.53 -9.10 -12.49
C LEU A 237 -3.26 -8.42 -13.08
N ARG A 238 -3.38 -7.19 -13.60
CA ARG A 238 -2.24 -6.41 -14.11
C ARG A 238 -1.44 -5.71 -13.02
N LEU A 239 -2.00 -5.63 -11.80
CA LEU A 239 -1.36 -4.98 -10.67
C LEU A 239 -0.35 -5.91 -10.02
N MET A 240 0.82 -5.36 -9.74
CA MET A 240 1.89 -6.12 -9.10
C MET A 240 1.88 -5.92 -7.57
N PRO A 241 2.40 -6.88 -6.79
CA PRO A 241 2.31 -6.85 -5.33
C PRO A 241 2.83 -5.54 -4.70
N MET A 242 3.94 -5.01 -5.20
CA MET A 242 4.52 -3.78 -4.68
C MET A 242 3.71 -2.53 -5.03
N ASP A 243 3.02 -2.52 -6.20
CA ASP A 243 2.12 -1.43 -6.60
C ASP A 243 0.96 -1.30 -5.60
N LEU A 244 0.44 -2.46 -5.13
CA LEU A 244 -0.65 -2.52 -4.16
C LEU A 244 -0.23 -1.98 -2.80
N ALA A 245 0.91 -2.42 -2.28
CA ALA A 245 1.41 -1.97 -0.99
C ALA A 245 1.70 -0.46 -1.00
N ALA A 246 2.42 0.01 -2.01
CA ALA A 246 2.77 1.42 -2.16
C ALA A 246 1.55 2.32 -2.32
N GLY A 247 0.66 1.97 -3.27
CA GLY A 247 -0.54 2.74 -3.55
C GLY A 247 -1.53 2.77 -2.38
N SER A 248 -1.66 1.64 -1.65
CA SER A 248 -2.49 1.57 -0.44
C SER A 248 -2.00 2.53 0.64
N LEU A 249 -0.72 2.46 1.00
CA LEU A 249 -0.14 3.33 2.04
C LEU A 249 -0.23 4.82 1.66
N CYS A 250 0.14 5.17 0.42
CA CYS A 250 0.07 6.56 -0.06
C CYS A 250 -1.37 7.06 -0.13
N GLY A 251 -2.27 6.28 -0.71
CA GLY A 251 -3.66 6.67 -0.94
C GLY A 251 -4.42 6.88 0.37
N VAL A 252 -4.28 5.95 1.32
CA VAL A 252 -4.93 6.09 2.63
C VAL A 252 -4.41 7.29 3.39
N ALA A 253 -3.09 7.52 3.40
CA ALA A 253 -2.51 8.69 4.04
C ALA A 253 -3.04 10.01 3.46
N LEU A 254 -3.15 10.09 2.13
CA LEU A 254 -3.72 11.25 1.44
C LEU A 254 -5.21 11.43 1.77
N GLY A 255 -6.00 10.36 1.75
CA GLY A 255 -7.43 10.41 2.04
C GLY A 255 -7.72 10.92 3.44
N TYR A 256 -6.98 10.44 4.44
CA TYR A 256 -7.11 10.96 5.82
C TYR A 256 -6.57 12.39 5.95
N GLY A 257 -5.53 12.76 5.22
CA GLY A 257 -5.01 14.13 5.21
C GLY A 257 -5.96 15.15 4.58
N MET A 258 -6.77 14.74 3.61
CA MET A 258 -7.73 15.62 2.92
C MET A 258 -9.07 15.79 3.67
N THR A 259 -9.45 14.80 4.46
CA THR A 259 -10.68 14.82 5.24
C THR A 259 -10.41 15.36 6.65
N LYS A 260 -10.22 16.68 6.82
CA LYS A 260 -10.16 17.27 8.16
C LYS A 260 -11.52 17.14 8.86
N SER A 261 -11.51 16.87 10.16
CA SER A 261 -12.74 16.88 10.94
C SER A 261 -13.32 18.30 10.98
N GLY A 262 -14.45 18.52 10.33
CA GLY A 262 -15.18 19.79 10.38
C GLY A 262 -15.86 20.06 11.73
N GLY A 263 -15.33 19.54 12.82
CA GLY A 263 -15.95 19.61 14.15
C GLY A 263 -15.30 20.57 15.15
N ALA A 264 -14.33 21.40 14.75
CA ALA A 264 -13.60 22.25 15.68
C ALA A 264 -14.06 23.72 15.70
N GLU A 265 -15.04 24.11 14.89
CA GLU A 265 -15.46 25.54 14.80
C GLU A 265 -16.82 25.84 15.46
N GLU A 266 -17.50 24.88 16.07
CA GLU A 266 -18.87 25.12 16.59
C GLU A 266 -18.97 25.22 18.13
N SER A 267 -17.88 25.36 18.87
CA SER A 267 -17.93 25.41 20.35
C SER A 267 -17.44 26.70 21.02
N ASP A 268 -17.14 27.79 20.26
CA ASP A 268 -16.65 29.03 20.87
C ASP A 268 -17.68 30.18 20.90
N ASP A 269 -18.97 29.95 20.57
CA ASP A 269 -20.03 30.94 20.66
C ASP A 269 -21.15 30.58 21.65
N HIS A 270 -20.79 30.32 22.92
CA HIS A 270 -21.79 30.43 24.01
C HIS A 270 -21.15 30.89 25.32
#